data_121a1c0bd54894f77f971ef63646e224
#
_entry.id   121a1c0bd54894f77f971ef63646e224
#
_cell.length_a   1.000
_cell.length_b   1.000
_cell.length_c   1.000
_cell.angle_alpha   90.00
_cell.angle_beta   90.00
_cell.angle_gamma   90.00
#
_symmetry.space_group_name_H-M   'P 1'
#
loop_
_entity.id
_entity.type
_entity.pdbx_description
1 polymer ?
#
loop_
_entity_poly.entity_id
_entity_poly.type
_entity_poly.pdbx_seq_one_letter_code
_entity_poly.pdbx_strand_id
1 'polypeptide(L)'
;MSTEYKIYLEKWLTGIQDELNFWNDYMDTQGDIYKDDYEDTICNNKKFVLDDDIDEKYFGKDFRFIDVGSGPFSRCGNITQKVNMKFIAVDPLAEAYNVMKKTKQIDNGIVIDTAFVELLDKKYGNNAFDMVHMSNSLDHCFDALCGIYQLIYICKIGGKIILRHTENEAERSEYEGFHQWNLSVHNKEKSFVIWRGKRRINISEALGEYVDIYIYPNQKEGEWQYNKVVMIKKKDIEVPPNGYYEEMLYSIYSFLLKFLMEYSMRPKKNLIVANRNAIEKIKNEDFIEGFPSQGSIDVYGLGVVGRELIDKFQNLGYHVEKVYDKQKRKYKNIESEDLVYKDRNRSNIIVNSVMRDNDEIIQNLISCGYSKNNIFLLQDLFKKGE
;
A
#
# COMPACT_ATOMS: atom_id res chain seq x y z
N MET A 1 12.25 -21.58 -9.99
CA MET A 1 12.05 -20.21 -9.45
C MET A 1 13.41 -19.63 -9.16
N SER A 2 13.73 -18.42 -9.65
CA SER A 2 14.94 -17.74 -9.20
C SER A 2 14.79 -17.39 -7.72
N THR A 3 15.87 -17.38 -6.97
CA THR A 3 15.89 -16.99 -5.53
C THR A 3 15.26 -15.62 -5.31
N GLU A 4 15.33 -14.74 -6.29
CA GLU A 4 14.80 -13.38 -6.28
C GLU A 4 13.26 -13.34 -6.19
N TYR A 5 12.56 -14.13 -7.00
CA TYR A 5 11.09 -14.17 -6.98
C TYR A 5 10.53 -14.75 -5.68
N LYS A 6 11.27 -15.67 -5.06
CA LYS A 6 10.90 -16.19 -3.75
C LYS A 6 10.89 -15.09 -2.69
N ILE A 7 11.91 -14.23 -2.70
CA ILE A 7 12.01 -13.08 -1.78
C ILE A 7 10.84 -12.11 -1.99
N TYR A 8 10.47 -11.83 -3.24
CA TYR A 8 9.36 -10.90 -3.52
C TYR A 8 8.02 -11.45 -3.05
N LEU A 9 7.81 -12.76 -3.19
CA LEU A 9 6.61 -13.38 -2.69
C LEU A 9 6.59 -13.45 -1.17
N GLU A 10 7.69 -13.84 -0.52
CA GLU A 10 7.78 -13.84 0.94
C GLU A 10 7.47 -12.45 1.51
N LYS A 11 7.98 -11.39 0.86
CA LYS A 11 7.64 -10.01 1.23
C LYS A 11 6.15 -9.72 1.04
N TRP A 12 5.57 -10.15 -0.08
CA TRP A 12 4.13 -9.99 -0.33
C TRP A 12 3.29 -10.67 0.75
N LEU A 13 3.64 -11.92 1.09
CA LEU A 13 2.95 -12.68 2.14
C LEU A 13 3.00 -11.97 3.50
N THR A 14 4.15 -11.40 3.86
CA THR A 14 4.29 -10.65 5.13
C THR A 14 3.54 -9.31 5.11
N GLY A 15 3.40 -8.68 3.95
CA GLY A 15 2.67 -7.42 3.78
C GLY A 15 1.14 -7.54 3.86
N ILE A 16 0.57 -8.77 3.71
CA ILE A 16 -0.89 -8.98 3.75
C ILE A 16 -1.51 -8.42 5.05
N GLN A 17 -0.85 -8.63 6.18
CA GLN A 17 -1.36 -8.18 7.48
C GLN A 17 -1.45 -6.64 7.54
N ASP A 18 -0.44 -5.96 7.02
CA ASP A 18 -0.39 -4.50 7.04
C ASP A 18 -1.47 -3.92 6.12
N GLU A 19 -1.68 -4.49 4.94
CA GLU A 19 -2.72 -4.09 3.99
C GLU A 19 -4.13 -4.29 4.57
N LEU A 20 -4.37 -5.45 5.18
CA LEU A 20 -5.67 -5.72 5.79
C LEU A 20 -5.94 -4.84 7.02
N ASN A 21 -4.91 -4.52 7.81
CA ASN A 21 -5.03 -3.56 8.92
C ASN A 21 -5.35 -2.15 8.40
N PHE A 22 -4.65 -1.70 7.36
CA PHE A 22 -4.91 -0.39 6.75
C PHE A 22 -6.38 -0.25 6.31
N TRP A 23 -6.88 -1.21 5.52
CA TRP A 23 -8.26 -1.16 5.05
C TRP A 23 -9.30 -1.33 6.16
N ASN A 24 -8.99 -2.12 7.17
CA ASN A 24 -9.84 -2.22 8.35
C ASN A 24 -9.97 -0.87 9.04
N ASP A 25 -8.83 -0.21 9.30
CA ASP A 25 -8.78 1.09 9.97
C ASP A 25 -9.43 2.17 9.11
N TYR A 26 -9.19 2.17 7.79
CA TYR A 26 -9.85 3.06 6.84
C TYR A 26 -11.38 2.96 6.89
N MET A 27 -11.92 1.73 6.96
CA MET A 27 -13.36 1.52 7.09
C MET A 27 -13.89 1.92 8.47
N ASP A 28 -13.18 1.62 9.56
CA ASP A 28 -13.59 1.94 10.93
C ASP A 28 -13.61 3.44 11.20
N THR A 29 -12.75 4.21 10.56
CA THR A 29 -12.61 5.65 10.72
C THR A 29 -13.36 6.46 9.67
N GLN A 30 -14.01 5.78 8.73
CA GLN A 30 -14.63 6.44 7.57
C GLN A 30 -13.62 7.33 6.81
N GLY A 31 -12.42 6.77 6.60
CA GLY A 31 -11.35 7.42 5.86
C GLY A 31 -10.47 8.36 6.69
N ASP A 32 -10.87 8.76 7.88
CA ASP A 32 -10.14 9.71 8.75
C ASP A 32 -9.63 10.95 7.99
N ILE A 33 -8.30 11.07 7.81
CA ILE A 33 -7.68 12.14 7.01
C ILE A 33 -8.05 12.08 5.52
N TYR A 34 -8.55 10.94 5.05
CA TYR A 34 -9.05 10.68 3.70
C TYR A 34 -10.58 10.67 3.64
N LYS A 35 -11.25 11.45 4.48
CA LYS A 35 -12.72 11.41 4.60
C LYS A 35 -13.44 11.70 3.29
N ASP A 36 -13.01 12.73 2.57
CA ASP A 36 -13.62 13.10 1.29
C ASP A 36 -13.45 11.97 0.26
N ASP A 37 -12.29 11.31 0.27
CA ASP A 37 -12.01 10.14 -0.54
C ASP A 37 -12.88 8.94 -0.17
N TYR A 38 -13.09 8.71 1.14
CA TYR A 38 -13.97 7.65 1.62
C TYR A 38 -15.41 7.85 1.19
N GLU A 39 -15.95 9.05 1.36
CA GLU A 39 -17.34 9.38 0.97
C GLU A 39 -17.56 9.19 -0.54
N ASP A 40 -16.59 9.60 -1.37
CA ASP A 40 -16.63 9.38 -2.82
C ASP A 40 -16.53 7.88 -3.17
N THR A 41 -15.68 7.14 -2.47
CA THR A 41 -15.38 5.73 -2.73
C THR A 41 -16.54 4.80 -2.39
N ILE A 42 -17.30 5.08 -1.31
CA ILE A 42 -18.48 4.29 -0.92
C ILE A 42 -19.76 4.69 -1.66
N CYS A 43 -19.70 5.70 -2.50
CA CYS A 43 -20.88 6.16 -3.23
C CYS A 43 -21.34 5.11 -4.27
N ASN A 44 -22.55 4.58 -4.10
CA ASN A 44 -23.13 3.57 -5.00
C ASN A 44 -23.43 4.08 -6.42
N ASN A 45 -23.45 5.41 -6.61
CA ASN A 45 -23.81 6.05 -7.86
C ASN A 45 -22.63 6.82 -8.48
N LYS A 46 -21.41 6.34 -8.26
CA LYS A 46 -20.22 7.01 -8.76
C LYS A 46 -20.15 6.92 -10.29
N LYS A 47 -19.97 8.11 -10.91
CA LYS A 47 -19.70 8.22 -12.34
C LYS A 47 -18.38 7.50 -12.65
N PHE A 48 -18.32 6.84 -13.79
CA PHE A 48 -17.11 6.18 -14.27
C PHE A 48 -16.01 7.20 -14.54
N VAL A 49 -14.90 7.14 -13.79
CA VAL A 49 -13.82 8.14 -13.85
C VAL A 49 -13.01 8.08 -15.15
N LEU A 50 -13.08 6.96 -15.88
CA LEU A 50 -12.43 6.77 -17.18
C LEU A 50 -13.41 6.95 -18.35
N ASP A 51 -14.51 7.65 -18.15
CA ASP A 51 -15.56 7.84 -19.15
C ASP A 51 -15.00 8.50 -20.43
N ASP A 52 -14.07 9.44 -20.29
CA ASP A 52 -13.43 10.11 -21.42
C ASP A 52 -12.38 9.26 -22.16
N ASP A 53 -11.95 8.15 -21.55
CA ASP A 53 -11.08 7.17 -22.20
C ASP A 53 -11.82 6.17 -23.09
N ILE A 54 -13.17 6.15 -23.04
CA ILE A 54 -13.98 5.27 -23.88
C ILE A 54 -14.02 5.84 -25.31
N ASP A 55 -13.49 5.08 -26.26
CA ASP A 55 -13.51 5.48 -27.66
C ASP A 55 -14.92 5.49 -28.23
N GLU A 56 -15.23 6.42 -29.13
CA GLU A 56 -16.53 6.57 -29.79
C GLU A 56 -16.98 5.29 -30.51
N LYS A 57 -16.05 4.46 -30.98
CA LYS A 57 -16.36 3.17 -31.62
C LYS A 57 -17.17 2.21 -30.72
N TYR A 58 -17.14 2.43 -29.40
CA TYR A 58 -17.85 1.64 -28.41
C TYR A 58 -19.21 2.21 -27.99
N PHE A 59 -19.52 3.45 -28.34
CA PHE A 59 -20.76 4.10 -27.90
C PHE A 59 -22.01 3.30 -28.26
N GLY A 60 -22.89 3.14 -27.27
CA GLY A 60 -24.11 2.34 -27.36
C GLY A 60 -23.92 0.83 -27.42
N LYS A 61 -22.71 0.32 -27.27
CA LYS A 61 -22.38 -1.11 -27.33
C LYS A 61 -22.11 -1.71 -25.96
N ASP A 62 -22.12 -3.04 -25.90
CA ASP A 62 -21.62 -3.78 -24.74
C ASP A 62 -20.12 -3.51 -24.60
N PHE A 63 -19.70 -3.20 -23.38
CA PHE A 63 -18.33 -2.84 -23.05
C PHE A 63 -17.89 -3.57 -21.78
N ARG A 64 -16.87 -4.40 -21.90
CA ARG A 64 -16.32 -5.16 -20.77
C ARG A 64 -15.12 -4.41 -20.17
N PHE A 65 -15.28 -4.00 -18.94
CA PHE A 65 -14.26 -3.31 -18.15
C PHE A 65 -13.83 -4.17 -16.97
N ILE A 66 -12.54 -4.16 -16.66
CA ILE A 66 -11.99 -4.78 -15.45
C ILE A 66 -11.08 -3.82 -14.72
N ASP A 67 -11.29 -3.70 -13.40
CA ASP A 67 -10.43 -3.00 -12.45
C ASP A 67 -9.62 -4.03 -11.65
N VAL A 68 -8.31 -4.08 -11.87
CA VAL A 68 -7.39 -5.08 -11.31
C VAL A 68 -6.64 -4.47 -10.12
N GLY A 69 -6.61 -5.18 -9.00
CA GLY A 69 -6.08 -4.64 -7.74
C GLY A 69 -6.95 -3.50 -7.22
N SER A 70 -8.28 -3.72 -7.26
CA SER A 70 -9.28 -2.69 -6.94
C SER A 70 -9.33 -2.29 -5.47
N GLY A 71 -8.65 -3.02 -4.59
CA GLY A 71 -8.86 -2.94 -3.15
C GLY A 71 -10.29 -3.31 -2.75
N PRO A 72 -10.74 -2.99 -1.54
CA PRO A 72 -12.12 -3.27 -1.09
C PRO A 72 -13.17 -2.43 -1.82
N PHE A 73 -12.76 -1.31 -2.42
CA PHE A 73 -13.63 -0.37 -3.10
C PHE A 73 -13.00 0.00 -4.43
N SER A 74 -13.58 -0.42 -5.53
CA SER A 74 -13.14 0.13 -6.81
C SER A 74 -13.42 1.64 -6.86
N ARG A 75 -12.38 2.42 -7.11
CA ARG A 75 -12.49 3.88 -7.22
C ARG A 75 -12.99 4.34 -8.58
N CYS A 76 -13.15 3.42 -9.54
CA CYS A 76 -13.48 3.76 -10.90
C CYS A 76 -14.93 4.26 -11.08
N GLY A 77 -15.83 3.90 -10.18
CA GLY A 77 -17.26 4.06 -10.46
C GLY A 77 -17.71 3.16 -11.62
N ASN A 78 -19.00 2.94 -11.75
CA ASN A 78 -19.55 2.01 -12.76
C ASN A 78 -20.69 2.61 -13.58
N ILE A 79 -20.98 3.91 -13.42
CA ILE A 79 -22.07 4.58 -14.13
C ILE A 79 -21.55 5.39 -15.30
N THR A 80 -21.95 5.02 -16.49
CA THR A 80 -21.72 5.74 -17.75
C THR A 80 -22.96 5.69 -18.63
N GLN A 81 -23.15 6.72 -19.46
CA GLN A 81 -24.17 6.76 -20.50
C GLN A 81 -23.63 6.41 -21.89
N LYS A 82 -22.30 6.27 -22.01
CA LYS A 82 -21.65 6.03 -23.30
C LYS A 82 -21.79 4.59 -23.78
N VAL A 83 -21.79 3.61 -22.88
CA VAL A 83 -21.73 2.20 -23.19
C VAL A 83 -22.60 1.35 -22.24
N ASN A 84 -22.97 0.13 -22.65
CA ASN A 84 -23.54 -0.87 -21.76
C ASN A 84 -22.43 -1.57 -21.00
N MET A 85 -21.99 -1.01 -19.85
CA MET A 85 -20.83 -1.47 -19.14
C MET A 85 -21.07 -2.78 -18.39
N LYS A 86 -20.19 -3.77 -18.63
CA LYS A 86 -20.02 -4.96 -17.78
C LYS A 86 -18.77 -4.74 -16.92
N PHE A 87 -19.01 -4.24 -15.72
CA PHE A 87 -17.98 -3.87 -14.76
C PHE A 87 -17.55 -5.07 -13.93
N ILE A 88 -16.26 -5.35 -13.85
CA ILE A 88 -15.65 -6.39 -13.01
C ILE A 88 -14.54 -5.72 -12.20
N ALA A 89 -14.50 -5.97 -10.89
CA ALA A 89 -13.43 -5.58 -10.00
C ALA A 89 -12.79 -6.82 -9.38
N VAL A 90 -11.47 -6.87 -9.35
CA VAL A 90 -10.73 -8.02 -8.83
C VAL A 90 -9.58 -7.59 -7.92
N ASP A 91 -9.35 -8.40 -6.88
CA ASP A 91 -8.24 -8.20 -5.95
C ASP A 91 -7.82 -9.54 -5.33
N PRO A 92 -6.53 -9.78 -5.07
CA PRO A 92 -6.11 -11.02 -4.39
C PRO A 92 -6.68 -11.16 -2.97
N LEU A 93 -7.01 -10.05 -2.28
CA LEU A 93 -7.56 -10.05 -0.93
C LEU A 93 -9.09 -9.89 -0.88
N ALA A 94 -9.78 -10.07 -2.01
CA ALA A 94 -11.21 -9.83 -2.15
C ALA A 94 -12.08 -10.54 -1.10
N GLU A 95 -11.75 -11.79 -0.73
CA GLU A 95 -12.52 -12.51 0.29
C GLU A 95 -12.46 -11.81 1.65
N ALA A 96 -11.26 -11.36 2.07
CA ALA A 96 -11.08 -10.60 3.29
C ALA A 96 -11.83 -9.27 3.23
N TYR A 97 -11.73 -8.55 2.14
CA TYR A 97 -12.42 -7.27 1.94
C TYR A 97 -13.94 -7.41 1.96
N ASN A 98 -14.48 -8.42 1.30
CA ASN A 98 -15.92 -8.67 1.31
C ASN A 98 -16.44 -9.03 2.73
N VAL A 99 -15.65 -9.78 3.52
CA VAL A 99 -15.98 -10.04 4.93
C VAL A 99 -15.93 -8.76 5.76
N MET A 100 -14.92 -7.91 5.58
CA MET A 100 -14.81 -6.62 6.26
C MET A 100 -15.99 -5.71 5.93
N LYS A 101 -16.30 -5.53 4.65
CA LYS A 101 -17.44 -4.73 4.18
C LYS A 101 -18.76 -5.21 4.80
N LYS A 102 -19.01 -6.53 4.74
CA LYS A 102 -20.21 -7.14 5.32
C LYS A 102 -20.31 -6.91 6.83
N THR A 103 -19.20 -7.12 7.56
CA THR A 103 -19.16 -6.96 9.03
C THR A 103 -19.41 -5.51 9.43
N LYS A 104 -18.95 -4.55 8.65
CA LYS A 104 -19.10 -3.12 8.89
C LYS A 104 -20.36 -2.51 8.24
N GLN A 105 -21.17 -3.34 7.57
CA GLN A 105 -22.39 -2.93 6.87
C GLN A 105 -22.13 -1.84 5.80
N ILE A 106 -20.97 -1.93 5.13
CA ILE A 106 -20.63 -1.03 4.02
C ILE A 106 -20.95 -1.72 2.70
N ASP A 107 -21.80 -1.10 1.91
CA ASP A 107 -22.12 -1.58 0.57
C ASP A 107 -22.03 -0.42 -0.43
N ASN A 108 -21.11 -0.52 -1.36
CA ASN A 108 -20.95 0.41 -2.48
C ASN A 108 -21.47 -0.17 -3.81
N GLY A 109 -22.27 -1.25 -3.76
CA GLY A 109 -22.84 -1.89 -4.94
C GLY A 109 -21.83 -2.66 -5.82
N ILE A 110 -20.54 -2.69 -5.44
CA ILE A 110 -19.48 -3.37 -6.19
C ILE A 110 -19.02 -4.60 -5.42
N VAL A 111 -19.18 -5.77 -6.03
CA VAL A 111 -18.61 -7.03 -5.52
C VAL A 111 -17.21 -7.19 -6.08
N ILE A 112 -16.26 -7.50 -5.21
CA ILE A 112 -14.87 -7.74 -5.58
C ILE A 112 -14.66 -9.26 -5.72
N ASP A 113 -14.16 -9.69 -6.87
CA ASP A 113 -13.81 -11.08 -7.13
C ASP A 113 -12.33 -11.35 -6.82
N THR A 114 -12.01 -12.55 -6.35
CA THR A 114 -10.63 -12.94 -6.09
C THR A 114 -9.90 -13.23 -7.40
N ALA A 115 -8.84 -12.44 -7.66
CA ALA A 115 -7.88 -12.73 -8.72
C ALA A 115 -6.54 -12.06 -8.44
N PHE A 116 -5.45 -12.72 -8.83
CA PHE A 116 -4.10 -12.19 -8.83
C PHE A 116 -3.78 -11.66 -10.22
N VAL A 117 -3.14 -10.50 -10.32
CA VAL A 117 -2.76 -9.95 -11.63
C VAL A 117 -1.81 -10.90 -12.37
N GLU A 118 -0.95 -11.61 -11.67
CA GLU A 118 0.00 -12.57 -12.24
C GLU A 118 -0.64 -13.85 -12.79
N LEU A 119 -1.96 -14.05 -12.56
CA LEU A 119 -2.70 -15.27 -12.91
C LEU A 119 -4.03 -14.97 -13.61
N LEU A 120 -4.19 -13.81 -14.23
CA LEU A 120 -5.44 -13.44 -14.91
C LEU A 120 -5.78 -14.38 -16.07
N ASP A 121 -4.77 -14.97 -16.73
CA ASP A 121 -4.92 -15.99 -17.79
C ASP A 121 -5.65 -17.26 -17.29
N LYS A 122 -5.58 -17.57 -16.01
CA LYS A 122 -6.25 -18.72 -15.41
C LYS A 122 -7.75 -18.48 -15.20
N LYS A 123 -8.13 -17.21 -15.07
CA LYS A 123 -9.54 -16.81 -14.82
C LYS A 123 -10.20 -16.24 -16.06
N TYR A 124 -9.45 -15.53 -16.90
CA TYR A 124 -9.96 -14.84 -18.08
C TYR A 124 -9.19 -15.28 -19.33
N GLY A 125 -9.91 -15.47 -20.42
CA GLY A 125 -9.29 -15.78 -21.70
C GLY A 125 -8.57 -14.58 -22.32
N ASN A 126 -7.77 -14.87 -23.37
CA ASN A 126 -7.19 -13.84 -24.22
C ASN A 126 -8.29 -12.96 -24.84
N ASN A 127 -8.02 -11.65 -24.94
CA ASN A 127 -8.97 -10.70 -25.55
C ASN A 127 -10.34 -10.62 -24.86
N ALA A 128 -10.39 -10.74 -23.53
CA ALA A 128 -11.63 -10.77 -22.78
C ALA A 128 -12.26 -9.38 -22.54
N PHE A 129 -11.46 -8.31 -22.45
CA PHE A 129 -11.90 -6.99 -22.02
C PHE A 129 -11.60 -5.90 -23.02
N ASP A 130 -12.53 -4.94 -23.16
CA ASP A 130 -12.36 -3.75 -24.00
C ASP A 130 -11.46 -2.72 -23.36
N MET A 131 -11.50 -2.63 -22.01
CA MET A 131 -10.64 -1.80 -21.22
C MET A 131 -10.22 -2.54 -19.94
N VAL A 132 -8.94 -2.44 -19.62
CA VAL A 132 -8.29 -3.00 -18.42
C VAL A 132 -7.71 -1.84 -17.63
N HIS A 133 -7.95 -1.76 -16.34
CA HIS A 133 -7.45 -0.72 -15.47
C HIS A 133 -6.71 -1.32 -14.27
N MET A 134 -5.67 -0.64 -13.82
CA MET A 134 -4.97 -0.93 -12.58
C MET A 134 -4.44 0.37 -11.99
N SER A 135 -4.82 0.67 -10.75
CA SER A 135 -4.50 1.93 -10.09
C SER A 135 -3.80 1.69 -8.76
N ASN A 136 -2.60 2.26 -8.63
CA ASN A 136 -1.77 2.26 -7.41
C ASN A 136 -1.68 0.88 -6.72
N SER A 137 -1.54 -0.18 -7.51
CA SER A 137 -1.51 -1.57 -7.05
C SER A 137 -0.51 -2.45 -7.81
N LEU A 138 0.01 -2.00 -8.96
CA LEU A 138 1.05 -2.75 -9.69
C LEU A 138 2.38 -2.79 -8.93
N ASP A 139 2.67 -1.79 -8.14
CA ASP A 139 3.82 -1.74 -7.23
C ASP A 139 3.70 -2.74 -6.06
N HIS A 140 2.47 -3.17 -5.74
CA HIS A 140 2.18 -4.20 -4.73
C HIS A 140 2.40 -5.63 -5.23
N CYS A 141 2.52 -5.86 -6.52
CA CYS A 141 2.64 -7.20 -7.08
C CYS A 141 3.95 -7.89 -6.68
N PHE A 142 3.95 -9.19 -6.56
CA PHE A 142 5.21 -9.93 -6.38
C PHE A 142 5.96 -10.10 -7.70
N ASP A 143 5.27 -10.05 -8.86
CA ASP A 143 5.88 -10.02 -10.20
C ASP A 143 5.16 -8.98 -11.08
N ALA A 144 5.54 -7.71 -10.96
CA ALA A 144 4.93 -6.63 -11.71
C ALA A 144 5.10 -6.77 -13.24
N LEU A 145 6.21 -7.37 -13.70
CA LEU A 145 6.40 -7.62 -15.13
C LEU A 145 5.41 -8.67 -15.64
N CYS A 146 5.26 -9.79 -14.93
CA CYS A 146 4.24 -10.78 -15.23
C CYS A 146 2.85 -10.14 -15.21
N GLY A 147 2.57 -9.30 -14.22
CA GLY A 147 1.32 -8.54 -14.16
C GLY A 147 1.04 -7.75 -15.44
N ILE A 148 2.01 -7.03 -15.98
CA ILE A 148 1.83 -6.29 -17.25
C ILE A 148 1.54 -7.23 -18.44
N TYR A 149 2.25 -8.36 -18.55
CA TYR A 149 1.95 -9.36 -19.58
C TYR A 149 0.51 -9.84 -19.49
N GLN A 150 0.04 -10.10 -18.28
CA GLN A 150 -1.33 -10.55 -18.01
C GLN A 150 -2.38 -9.51 -18.39
N LEU A 151 -2.15 -8.23 -18.02
CA LEU A 151 -3.06 -7.14 -18.38
C LEU A 151 -3.17 -6.99 -19.91
N ILE A 152 -2.04 -7.12 -20.64
CA ILE A 152 -2.04 -7.10 -22.11
C ILE A 152 -2.76 -8.33 -22.67
N TYR A 153 -2.53 -9.51 -22.08
CA TYR A 153 -3.15 -10.77 -22.54
C TYR A 153 -4.66 -10.68 -22.49
N ILE A 154 -5.24 -10.27 -21.38
CA ILE A 154 -6.70 -10.22 -21.22
C ILE A 154 -7.38 -9.06 -21.97
N CYS A 155 -6.63 -8.02 -22.36
CA CYS A 155 -7.15 -6.91 -23.14
C CYS A 155 -7.36 -7.30 -24.59
N LYS A 156 -8.44 -6.82 -25.24
CA LYS A 156 -8.69 -7.02 -26.66
C LYS A 156 -7.70 -6.26 -27.53
N ILE A 157 -7.42 -6.75 -28.74
CA ILE A 157 -6.69 -6.00 -29.75
C ILE A 157 -7.44 -4.70 -30.03
N GLY A 158 -6.74 -3.56 -30.00
CA GLY A 158 -7.33 -2.22 -30.09
C GLY A 158 -8.03 -1.74 -28.82
N GLY A 159 -8.00 -2.54 -27.74
CA GLY A 159 -8.45 -2.15 -26.40
C GLY A 159 -7.38 -1.39 -25.63
N LYS A 160 -7.76 -0.78 -24.52
CA LYS A 160 -6.89 0.04 -23.70
C LYS A 160 -6.55 -0.64 -22.36
N ILE A 161 -5.29 -0.58 -21.99
CA ILE A 161 -4.83 -0.85 -20.63
C ILE A 161 -4.43 0.50 -20.02
N ILE A 162 -5.03 0.88 -18.90
CA ILE A 162 -4.81 2.15 -18.24
C ILE A 162 -4.20 1.89 -16.86
N LEU A 163 -2.98 2.38 -16.66
CA LEU A 163 -2.29 2.35 -15.38
C LEU A 163 -2.27 3.76 -14.80
N ARG A 164 -2.56 3.89 -13.50
CA ARG A 164 -2.46 5.14 -12.75
C ARG A 164 -1.64 4.88 -11.50
N HIS A 165 -0.48 5.51 -11.38
CA HIS A 165 0.46 5.23 -10.28
C HIS A 165 1.15 6.47 -9.78
N THR A 166 1.37 6.53 -8.48
CA THR A 166 2.32 7.46 -7.87
C THR A 166 3.73 7.12 -8.35
N GLU A 167 4.52 8.13 -8.65
CA GLU A 167 5.91 7.98 -9.09
C GLU A 167 6.76 7.37 -7.98
N ASN A 168 7.40 6.21 -8.25
CA ASN A 168 8.31 5.51 -7.35
C ASN A 168 7.73 5.27 -5.94
N GLU A 169 6.51 4.75 -5.85
CA GLU A 169 5.80 4.56 -4.59
C GLU A 169 6.55 3.66 -3.61
N ALA A 170 7.16 2.56 -4.09
CA ALA A 170 7.89 1.65 -3.20
C ALA A 170 9.08 2.34 -2.52
N GLU A 171 9.85 3.17 -3.24
CA GLU A 171 10.95 3.92 -2.65
C GLU A 171 10.45 5.00 -1.70
N ARG A 172 9.38 5.71 -2.06
CA ARG A 172 8.74 6.72 -1.21
C ARG A 172 8.18 6.16 0.09
N SER A 173 7.64 4.94 0.02
CA SER A 173 7.10 4.19 1.16
C SER A 173 8.17 3.34 1.85
N GLU A 174 9.46 3.56 1.54
CA GLU A 174 10.58 2.82 2.13
C GLU A 174 10.44 1.30 2.02
N TYR A 175 9.74 0.84 0.97
CA TYR A 175 9.41 -0.55 0.74
C TYR A 175 8.59 -1.21 1.87
N GLU A 176 7.76 -0.43 2.57
CA GLU A 176 6.86 -0.97 3.60
C GLU A 176 5.67 -1.72 3.01
N GLY A 177 5.07 -2.61 3.80
CA GLY A 177 3.87 -3.37 3.42
C GLY A 177 4.03 -4.07 2.07
N PHE A 178 3.09 -3.84 1.17
CA PHE A 178 3.10 -4.41 -0.18
C PHE A 178 4.00 -3.68 -1.17
N HIS A 179 4.43 -2.46 -0.87
CA HIS A 179 5.22 -1.67 -1.81
C HIS A 179 6.55 -2.36 -2.15
N GLN A 180 6.67 -2.85 -3.37
CA GLN A 180 7.80 -3.64 -3.83
C GLN A 180 8.47 -3.10 -5.08
N TRP A 181 7.69 -2.48 -5.96
CA TRP A 181 8.15 -2.03 -7.26
C TRP A 181 8.01 -0.53 -7.39
N ASN A 182 8.95 0.06 -8.09
CA ASN A 182 8.90 1.47 -8.48
C ASN A 182 8.47 1.56 -9.94
N LEU A 183 7.56 2.50 -10.21
CA LEU A 183 7.10 2.81 -11.54
C LEU A 183 7.51 4.25 -11.86
N SER A 184 8.29 4.41 -12.93
CA SER A 184 8.80 5.71 -13.37
C SER A 184 8.37 6.01 -14.79
N VAL A 185 8.04 7.27 -15.05
CA VAL A 185 7.77 7.74 -16.41
C VAL A 185 8.75 8.85 -16.79
N HIS A 186 9.31 8.74 -17.99
CA HIS A 186 10.27 9.72 -18.53
C HIS A 186 9.67 10.35 -19.79
N ASN A 187 9.10 11.54 -19.64
CA ASN A 187 8.33 12.20 -20.70
C ASN A 187 9.18 12.52 -21.95
N LYS A 188 10.44 12.95 -21.77
CA LYS A 188 11.34 13.28 -22.88
C LYS A 188 11.66 12.04 -23.73
N GLU A 189 11.88 10.91 -23.08
CA GLU A 189 12.26 9.65 -23.71
C GLU A 189 11.03 8.80 -24.06
N LYS A 190 9.82 9.23 -23.67
CA LYS A 190 8.56 8.49 -23.81
C LYS A 190 8.68 7.06 -23.27
N SER A 191 9.37 6.89 -22.14
CA SER A 191 9.63 5.58 -21.55
C SER A 191 8.87 5.39 -20.24
N PHE A 192 8.30 4.19 -20.10
CA PHE A 192 7.72 3.69 -18.88
C PHE A 192 8.63 2.58 -18.34
N VAL A 193 9.07 2.70 -17.10
CA VAL A 193 10.08 1.85 -16.49
C VAL A 193 9.57 1.28 -15.18
N ILE A 194 9.71 -0.03 -14.99
CA ILE A 194 9.52 -0.70 -13.70
C ILE A 194 10.90 -1.05 -13.14
N TRP A 195 11.12 -0.76 -11.86
CA TRP A 195 12.40 -1.07 -11.27
C TRP A 195 12.32 -1.40 -9.77
N ARG A 196 13.33 -2.16 -9.31
CA ARG A 196 13.58 -2.47 -7.90
C ARG A 196 15.07 -2.72 -7.71
N GLY A 197 15.70 -1.93 -6.84
CA GLY A 197 17.15 -2.00 -6.67
C GLY A 197 17.90 -1.82 -7.99
N LYS A 198 18.71 -2.81 -8.37
CA LYS A 198 19.45 -2.79 -9.65
C LYS A 198 18.67 -3.31 -10.85
N ARG A 199 17.56 -3.97 -10.63
CA ARG A 199 16.70 -4.49 -11.72
C ARG A 199 15.87 -3.35 -12.27
N ARG A 200 16.03 -3.09 -13.55
CA ARG A 200 15.33 -2.01 -14.26
C ARG A 200 14.87 -2.53 -15.61
N ILE A 201 13.60 -2.36 -15.92
CA ILE A 201 12.98 -2.85 -17.15
C ILE A 201 12.25 -1.69 -17.81
N ASN A 202 12.70 -1.31 -18.99
CA ASN A 202 11.99 -0.34 -19.83
C ASN A 202 10.86 -1.06 -20.56
N ILE A 203 9.63 -0.88 -20.10
CA ILE A 203 8.43 -1.51 -20.66
C ILE A 203 8.17 -1.02 -22.08
N SER A 204 8.47 0.25 -22.39
CA SER A 204 8.28 0.81 -23.73
C SER A 204 9.18 0.11 -24.76
N GLU A 205 10.39 -0.29 -24.38
CA GLU A 205 11.29 -1.06 -25.22
C GLU A 205 10.92 -2.54 -25.26
N ALA A 206 10.67 -3.14 -24.09
CA ALA A 206 10.42 -4.57 -23.96
C ALA A 206 9.12 -5.02 -24.63
N LEU A 207 8.07 -4.20 -24.59
CA LEU A 207 6.72 -4.57 -25.04
C LEU A 207 6.17 -3.69 -26.17
N GLY A 208 6.96 -2.75 -26.70
CA GLY A 208 6.54 -1.84 -27.78
C GLY A 208 6.11 -2.55 -29.07
N GLU A 209 6.47 -3.82 -29.26
CA GLU A 209 5.98 -4.67 -30.34
C GLU A 209 4.49 -5.04 -30.16
N TYR A 210 4.04 -5.22 -28.89
CA TYR A 210 2.70 -5.70 -28.54
C TYR A 210 1.72 -4.59 -28.24
N VAL A 211 2.22 -3.42 -27.79
CA VAL A 211 1.40 -2.26 -27.39
C VAL A 211 1.97 -0.95 -27.89
N ASP A 212 1.11 0.02 -28.17
CA ASP A 212 1.50 1.43 -28.26
C ASP A 212 1.34 2.06 -26.87
N ILE A 213 2.33 2.81 -26.42
CA ILE A 213 2.39 3.36 -25.06
C ILE A 213 2.32 4.89 -25.09
N TYR A 214 1.36 5.44 -24.36
CA TYR A 214 1.17 6.88 -24.18
C TYR A 214 1.30 7.23 -22.71
N ILE A 215 2.07 8.25 -22.41
CA ILE A 215 2.42 8.67 -21.05
C ILE A 215 1.88 10.07 -20.78
N TYR A 216 1.17 10.20 -19.68
CA TYR A 216 0.60 11.44 -19.18
C TYR A 216 1.12 11.67 -17.74
N PRO A 217 2.24 12.38 -17.58
CA PRO A 217 2.82 12.61 -16.24
C PRO A 217 2.02 13.66 -15.47
N ASN A 218 2.16 13.62 -14.14
CA ASN A 218 1.66 14.65 -13.23
C ASN A 218 0.16 14.94 -13.36
N GLN A 219 -0.66 13.91 -13.56
CA GLN A 219 -2.12 14.03 -13.51
C GLN A 219 -2.56 14.26 -12.06
N LYS A 220 -3.75 14.82 -11.87
CA LYS A 220 -4.34 15.05 -10.54
C LYS A 220 -5.78 14.57 -10.47
N GLU A 221 -6.13 13.95 -9.34
CA GLU A 221 -7.50 13.63 -8.94
C GLU A 221 -7.64 14.02 -7.47
N GLY A 222 -8.34 15.13 -7.19
CA GLY A 222 -8.30 15.76 -5.87
C GLY A 222 -6.87 16.18 -5.50
N GLU A 223 -6.40 15.73 -4.34
CA GLU A 223 -5.01 15.96 -3.89
C GLU A 223 -4.03 14.90 -4.40
N TRP A 224 -4.52 13.78 -4.92
CA TRP A 224 -3.68 12.72 -5.43
C TRP A 224 -3.02 13.10 -6.75
N GLN A 225 -1.69 13.06 -6.78
CA GLN A 225 -0.88 13.26 -7.96
C GLN A 225 -0.34 11.92 -8.46
N TYR A 226 -0.57 11.61 -9.74
CA TYR A 226 -0.21 10.33 -10.33
C TYR A 226 0.28 10.47 -11.78
N ASN A 227 0.93 9.43 -12.27
CA ASN A 227 1.24 9.27 -13.69
C ASN A 227 0.22 8.32 -14.31
N LYS A 228 -0.34 8.71 -15.44
CA LYS A 228 -1.22 7.85 -16.24
C LYS A 228 -0.45 7.31 -17.43
N VAL A 229 -0.43 5.98 -17.54
CA VAL A 229 0.12 5.26 -18.70
C VAL A 229 -1.02 4.56 -19.40
N VAL A 230 -1.19 4.82 -20.70
CA VAL A 230 -2.19 4.16 -21.54
C VAL A 230 -1.48 3.29 -22.56
N MET A 231 -1.78 1.99 -22.52
CA MET A 231 -1.28 1.05 -23.53
C MET A 231 -2.42 0.60 -24.42
N ILE A 232 -2.24 0.65 -25.74
CA ILE A 232 -3.21 0.14 -26.72
C ILE A 232 -2.65 -1.16 -27.28
N LYS A 233 -3.37 -2.27 -27.09
CA LYS A 233 -2.93 -3.58 -27.59
C LYS A 233 -2.96 -3.62 -29.11
N LYS A 234 -1.83 -4.00 -29.73
CA LYS A 234 -1.69 -4.15 -31.18
C LYS A 234 -1.85 -5.59 -31.66
N LYS A 235 -1.33 -6.53 -30.90
CA LYS A 235 -1.35 -7.96 -31.23
C LYS A 235 -1.36 -8.83 -29.99
N ASP A 236 -1.65 -10.10 -30.15
CA ASP A 236 -1.63 -11.06 -29.05
C ASP A 236 -0.23 -11.26 -28.49
N ILE A 237 -0.18 -11.52 -27.19
CA ILE A 237 1.04 -11.79 -26.44
C ILE A 237 0.90 -13.14 -25.73
N GLU A 238 2.00 -13.86 -25.63
CA GLU A 238 2.08 -15.06 -24.81
C GLU A 238 2.46 -14.67 -23.37
N VAL A 239 1.74 -15.24 -22.41
CA VAL A 239 2.05 -15.03 -20.99
C VAL A 239 3.24 -15.92 -20.61
N PRO A 240 4.25 -15.40 -19.90
CA PRO A 240 5.33 -16.21 -19.39
C PRO A 240 4.81 -17.35 -18.50
N PRO A 241 5.49 -18.51 -18.48
CA PRO A 241 5.08 -19.62 -17.62
C PRO A 241 4.99 -19.22 -16.16
N ASN A 242 3.81 -19.37 -15.56
CA ASN A 242 3.50 -18.95 -14.18
C ASN A 242 3.00 -20.09 -13.28
N GLY A 243 3.17 -21.35 -13.69
CA GLY A 243 2.65 -22.52 -12.99
C GLY A 243 3.13 -22.67 -11.54
N TYR A 244 4.29 -22.12 -11.20
CA TYR A 244 4.77 -22.11 -9.82
C TYR A 244 3.98 -21.16 -8.90
N TYR A 245 3.23 -20.20 -9.44
CA TYR A 245 2.34 -19.37 -8.66
C TYR A 245 1.08 -20.11 -8.20
N GLU A 246 0.64 -21.15 -8.91
CA GLU A 246 -0.54 -21.95 -8.54
C GLU A 246 -0.32 -22.71 -7.22
N GLU A 247 0.85 -23.31 -7.03
CA GLU A 247 1.19 -24.03 -5.77
C GLU A 247 1.19 -23.08 -4.56
N MET A 248 1.51 -21.81 -4.81
CA MET A 248 1.62 -20.79 -3.76
C MET A 248 0.27 -20.21 -3.38
N LEU A 249 -0.70 -20.21 -4.28
CA LEU A 249 -2.07 -19.77 -4.00
C LEU A 249 -2.67 -20.53 -2.82
N TYR A 250 -2.45 -21.84 -2.72
CA TYR A 250 -2.95 -22.63 -1.58
C TYR A 250 -2.38 -22.15 -0.25
N SER A 251 -1.11 -21.79 -0.21
CA SER A 251 -0.48 -21.24 1.01
C SER A 251 -1.05 -19.87 1.36
N ILE A 252 -1.30 -19.02 0.36
CA ILE A 252 -1.91 -17.69 0.51
C ILE A 252 -3.35 -17.82 1.01
N TYR A 253 -4.16 -18.67 0.40
CA TYR A 253 -5.54 -18.91 0.86
C TYR A 253 -5.60 -19.45 2.28
N SER A 254 -4.72 -20.38 2.64
CA SER A 254 -4.67 -20.90 4.01
C SER A 254 -4.29 -19.81 5.01
N PHE A 255 -3.37 -18.91 4.63
CA PHE A 255 -3.00 -17.76 5.46
C PHE A 255 -4.15 -16.76 5.59
N LEU A 256 -4.81 -16.41 4.48
CA LEU A 256 -5.98 -15.52 4.47
C LEU A 256 -7.13 -16.08 5.32
N LEU A 257 -7.44 -17.36 5.19
CA LEU A 257 -8.48 -18.01 6.01
C LEU A 257 -8.14 -17.94 7.50
N LYS A 258 -6.88 -18.22 7.86
CA LYS A 258 -6.41 -18.08 9.25
C LYS A 258 -6.55 -16.64 9.73
N PHE A 259 -6.15 -15.67 8.93
CA PHE A 259 -6.30 -14.25 9.24
C PHE A 259 -7.77 -13.86 9.42
N LEU A 260 -8.67 -14.29 8.54
CA LEU A 260 -10.10 -14.01 8.65
C LEU A 260 -10.71 -14.56 9.94
N MET A 261 -10.29 -15.78 10.35
CA MET A 261 -10.71 -16.36 11.63
C MET A 261 -10.17 -15.55 12.82
N GLU A 262 -8.93 -15.12 12.78
CA GLU A 262 -8.31 -14.30 13.84
C GLU A 262 -8.88 -12.86 13.85
N TYR A 263 -9.21 -12.29 12.68
CA TYR A 263 -9.77 -10.96 12.54
C TYR A 263 -11.12 -10.81 13.25
N SER A 264 -11.98 -11.82 13.15
CA SER A 264 -13.27 -11.81 13.85
C SER A 264 -13.15 -11.81 15.38
N MET A 265 -11.97 -12.11 15.91
CA MET A 265 -11.70 -12.28 17.35
C MET A 265 -10.84 -11.16 17.96
N ARG A 266 -10.29 -10.21 17.15
CA ARG A 266 -9.42 -9.14 17.66
C ARG A 266 -10.21 -7.93 18.18
N PRO A 267 -9.85 -7.38 19.35
CA PRO A 267 -10.35 -6.07 19.75
C PRO A 267 -9.84 -5.00 18.77
N LYS A 268 -10.77 -4.16 18.30
CA LYS A 268 -10.48 -3.11 17.31
C LYS A 268 -9.57 -2.04 17.91
N LYS A 269 -8.30 -2.01 17.51
CA LYS A 269 -7.40 -0.87 17.74
C LYS A 269 -7.28 -0.08 16.44
N ASN A 270 -7.79 1.13 16.47
CA ASN A 270 -7.72 2.03 15.32
C ASN A 270 -6.34 2.70 15.27
N LEU A 271 -5.42 2.10 14.49
CA LEU A 271 -4.02 2.53 14.42
C LEU A 271 -3.87 3.90 13.76
N ILE A 272 -4.70 4.21 12.76
CA ILE A 272 -4.67 5.49 12.04
C ILE A 272 -5.08 6.62 13.00
N VAL A 273 -6.19 6.45 13.70
CA VAL A 273 -6.64 7.45 14.70
C VAL A 273 -5.64 7.55 15.85
N ALA A 274 -5.10 6.41 16.31
CA ALA A 274 -4.08 6.43 17.35
C ALA A 274 -2.82 7.20 16.91
N ASN A 275 -2.33 6.97 15.70
CA ASN A 275 -1.19 7.69 15.14
C ASN A 275 -1.47 9.17 14.97
N ARG A 276 -2.65 9.53 14.45
CA ARG A 276 -3.06 10.93 14.30
C ARG A 276 -3.13 11.65 15.64
N ASN A 277 -3.82 11.08 16.61
CA ASN A 277 -3.93 11.64 17.96
C ASN A 277 -2.54 11.79 18.61
N ALA A 278 -1.66 10.83 18.37
CA ALA A 278 -0.27 10.89 18.82
C ALA A 278 0.49 12.06 18.17
N ILE A 279 0.36 12.24 16.86
CA ILE A 279 1.00 13.32 16.09
C ILE A 279 0.45 14.69 16.56
N GLU A 280 -0.86 14.82 16.76
CA GLU A 280 -1.47 16.04 17.28
C GLU A 280 -0.93 16.38 18.67
N LYS A 281 -0.84 15.41 19.58
CA LYS A 281 -0.22 15.59 20.90
C LYS A 281 1.25 16.00 20.79
N ILE A 282 2.03 15.32 19.95
CA ILE A 282 3.43 15.68 19.72
C ILE A 282 3.55 17.14 19.28
N LYS A 283 2.69 17.63 18.41
CA LYS A 283 2.74 18.99 17.89
C LYS A 283 2.29 20.05 18.90
N ASN A 284 1.25 19.78 19.66
CA ASN A 284 0.50 20.80 20.40
C ASN A 284 0.70 20.76 21.92
N GLU A 285 1.15 19.64 22.48
CA GLU A 285 1.26 19.49 23.94
C GLU A 285 2.71 19.54 24.43
N ASP A 286 2.89 20.04 25.64
CA ASP A 286 4.18 20.01 26.33
C ASP A 286 4.41 18.67 27.02
N PHE A 287 5.67 18.33 27.26
CA PHE A 287 6.00 17.14 28.02
C PHE A 287 5.55 17.24 29.48
N ILE A 288 5.35 16.06 30.08
CA ILE A 288 4.98 15.97 31.51
C ILE A 288 6.03 16.64 32.40
N GLU A 289 5.57 17.14 33.54
CA GLU A 289 6.45 17.63 34.60
C GLU A 289 7.38 16.52 35.08
N GLY A 290 8.68 16.79 35.15
CA GLY A 290 9.71 15.80 35.49
C GLY A 290 10.34 15.08 34.29
N PHE A 291 9.88 15.28 33.06
CA PHE A 291 10.64 14.87 31.89
C PHE A 291 11.87 15.77 31.76
N PRO A 292 13.08 15.22 31.56
CA PRO A 292 14.30 16.05 31.49
C PRO A 292 14.17 17.17 30.47
N SER A 293 14.57 18.37 30.85
CA SER A 293 14.52 19.54 29.97
C SER A 293 15.60 19.59 28.89
N GLN A 294 16.64 18.79 29.03
CA GLN A 294 17.76 18.67 28.08
C GLN A 294 18.46 17.31 28.26
N GLY A 295 19.14 16.83 27.24
CA GLY A 295 19.97 15.62 27.32
C GLY A 295 19.93 14.80 26.05
N SER A 296 20.59 13.63 26.12
CA SER A 296 20.56 12.61 25.05
C SER A 296 19.37 11.68 25.26
N ILE A 297 18.64 11.45 24.19
CA ILE A 297 17.43 10.61 24.17
C ILE A 297 17.59 9.55 23.08
N ASP A 298 17.17 8.34 23.38
CA ASP A 298 17.00 7.28 22.40
C ASP A 298 15.53 7.17 22.01
N VAL A 299 15.24 6.78 20.79
CA VAL A 299 13.87 6.59 20.29
C VAL A 299 13.70 5.15 19.76
N TYR A 300 12.61 4.50 20.14
CA TYR A 300 12.20 3.21 19.58
C TYR A 300 11.01 3.39 18.65
N GLY A 301 11.17 2.98 17.39
CA GLY A 301 10.19 3.15 16.30
C GLY A 301 10.51 4.37 15.42
N LEU A 302 10.82 4.15 14.15
CA LEU A 302 11.09 5.21 13.15
C LEU A 302 9.96 5.31 12.12
N GLY A 303 8.74 4.94 12.50
CA GLY A 303 7.52 5.18 11.73
C GLY A 303 7.10 6.65 11.74
N VAL A 304 5.92 6.97 11.20
CA VAL A 304 5.40 8.35 11.08
C VAL A 304 5.41 9.08 12.43
N VAL A 305 4.95 8.41 13.48
CA VAL A 305 4.91 9.00 14.85
C VAL A 305 6.32 9.24 15.41
N GLY A 306 7.24 8.30 15.18
CA GLY A 306 8.62 8.44 15.64
C GLY A 306 9.36 9.59 14.98
N ARG A 307 9.12 9.83 13.69
CA ARG A 307 9.70 10.96 12.95
C ARG A 307 9.24 12.30 13.51
N GLU A 308 7.94 12.46 13.76
CA GLU A 308 7.39 13.67 14.39
C GLU A 308 7.96 13.89 15.80
N LEU A 309 8.13 12.81 16.56
CA LEU A 309 8.72 12.88 17.90
C LEU A 309 10.19 13.30 17.86
N ILE A 310 10.98 12.76 16.93
CA ILE A 310 12.37 13.15 16.71
C ILE A 310 12.46 14.63 16.36
N ASP A 311 11.62 15.12 15.47
CA ASP A 311 11.58 16.53 15.10
C ASP A 311 11.26 17.43 16.30
N LYS A 312 10.29 17.03 17.13
CA LYS A 312 9.98 17.78 18.37
C LYS A 312 11.18 17.79 19.32
N PHE A 313 11.82 16.66 19.55
CA PHE A 313 13.02 16.62 20.41
C PHE A 313 14.12 17.53 19.90
N GLN A 314 14.45 17.45 18.62
CA GLN A 314 15.48 18.30 18.02
C GLN A 314 15.14 19.79 18.09
N ASN A 315 13.88 20.15 17.85
CA ASN A 315 13.41 21.55 17.95
C ASN A 315 13.48 22.09 19.38
N LEU A 316 13.34 21.24 20.38
CA LEU A 316 13.47 21.58 21.79
C LEU A 316 14.92 21.50 22.32
N GLY A 317 15.89 21.17 21.46
CA GLY A 317 17.32 21.14 21.80
C GLY A 317 17.82 19.82 22.40
N TYR A 318 17.02 18.74 22.33
CA TYR A 318 17.52 17.42 22.74
C TYR A 318 18.43 16.83 21.68
N HIS A 319 19.39 16.05 22.11
CA HIS A 319 20.21 15.24 21.22
C HIS A 319 19.62 13.84 21.10
N VAL A 320 19.09 13.49 19.91
CA VAL A 320 18.65 12.13 19.62
C VAL A 320 19.88 11.30 19.28
N GLU A 321 20.29 10.43 20.22
CA GLU A 321 21.56 9.71 20.14
C GLU A 321 21.42 8.42 19.33
N LYS A 322 20.36 7.63 19.62
CA LYS A 322 20.10 6.38 18.91
C LYS A 322 18.61 6.22 18.58
N VAL A 323 18.38 5.63 17.44
CA VAL A 323 17.03 5.26 17.00
C VAL A 323 16.99 3.78 16.67
N TYR A 324 16.07 3.06 17.27
CA TYR A 324 15.88 1.62 17.07
C TYR A 324 14.58 1.35 16.33
N ASP A 325 14.63 0.43 15.37
CA ASP A 325 13.44 -0.06 14.67
C ASP A 325 13.64 -1.53 14.27
N LYS A 326 12.55 -2.30 14.21
CA LYS A 326 12.57 -3.68 13.69
C LYS A 326 12.94 -3.74 12.19
N GLN A 327 12.77 -2.63 11.49
CA GLN A 327 13.16 -2.47 10.09
C GLN A 327 14.26 -1.41 9.99
N LYS A 328 15.25 -1.63 9.12
CA LYS A 328 16.25 -0.61 8.84
C LYS A 328 15.61 0.54 8.07
N ARG A 329 15.52 1.68 8.73
CA ARG A 329 14.91 2.91 8.19
C ARG A 329 15.86 4.07 8.28
N LYS A 330 15.66 5.07 7.43
CA LYS A 330 16.40 6.32 7.43
C LYS A 330 15.43 7.51 7.46
N TYR A 331 15.73 8.47 8.30
CA TYR A 331 15.00 9.74 8.35
C TYR A 331 16.01 10.89 8.54
N LYS A 332 16.05 11.82 7.59
CA LYS A 332 17.09 12.88 7.55
C LYS A 332 18.49 12.25 7.59
N ASN A 333 19.29 12.59 8.60
CA ASN A 333 20.64 12.05 8.81
C ASN A 333 20.69 10.92 9.85
N ILE A 334 19.53 10.41 10.26
CA ILE A 334 19.41 9.37 11.29
C ILE A 334 19.09 8.05 10.58
N GLU A 335 19.84 7.00 10.88
CA GLU A 335 19.59 5.63 10.48
C GLU A 335 19.18 4.82 11.70
N SER A 336 18.13 4.01 11.59
CA SER A 336 17.73 3.12 12.68
C SER A 336 18.67 1.92 12.79
N GLU A 337 18.90 1.49 14.01
CA GLU A 337 19.66 0.29 14.35
C GLU A 337 18.74 -0.81 14.89
N ASP A 338 19.16 -2.06 14.76
CA ASP A 338 18.53 -3.15 15.46
C ASP A 338 18.78 -3.04 16.97
N LEU A 339 17.75 -3.28 17.78
CA LEU A 339 17.89 -3.34 19.23
C LEU A 339 18.63 -4.63 19.60
N VAL A 340 19.95 -4.51 19.84
CA VAL A 340 20.81 -5.66 20.13
C VAL A 340 21.18 -5.69 21.61
N TYR A 341 21.18 -6.87 22.20
CA TYR A 341 21.67 -7.11 23.56
C TYR A 341 23.20 -6.91 23.62
N LYS A 342 23.63 -5.66 23.85
CA LYS A 342 25.08 -5.35 23.86
C LYS A 342 25.64 -4.72 25.13
N ASP A 343 24.87 -3.98 25.91
CA ASP A 343 25.42 -3.29 27.09
C ASP A 343 24.45 -3.31 28.28
N ARG A 344 24.99 -3.70 29.43
CA ARG A 344 24.23 -3.88 30.68
C ARG A 344 23.86 -2.58 31.41
N ASN A 345 24.26 -1.42 30.96
CA ASN A 345 23.95 -0.13 31.60
C ASN A 345 23.73 0.95 30.55
N ARG A 346 22.53 1.02 29.98
CA ARG A 346 22.12 2.16 29.17
C ARG A 346 21.54 3.23 30.09
N SER A 347 22.24 4.37 30.16
CA SER A 347 21.84 5.51 31.00
C SER A 347 20.84 6.44 30.33
N ASN A 348 20.70 6.38 29.01
CA ASN A 348 19.81 7.25 28.28
C ASN A 348 18.34 6.93 28.57
N ILE A 349 17.52 7.95 28.49
CA ILE A 349 16.08 7.79 28.39
C ILE A 349 15.76 7.27 27.01
N ILE A 350 14.85 6.31 26.93
CA ILE A 350 14.29 5.85 25.65
C ILE A 350 12.80 6.11 25.62
N VAL A 351 12.34 6.69 24.51
CA VAL A 351 10.92 6.91 24.25
C VAL A 351 10.43 5.94 23.20
N ASN A 352 9.44 5.12 23.58
CA ASN A 352 8.76 4.22 22.65
C ASN A 352 7.66 4.99 21.90
N SER A 353 7.84 5.19 20.61
CA SER A 353 6.88 5.83 19.71
C SER A 353 5.90 4.85 19.08
N VAL A 354 6.07 3.55 19.30
CA VAL A 354 5.18 2.51 18.74
C VAL A 354 3.90 2.45 19.55
N MET A 355 2.75 2.52 18.89
CA MET A 355 1.43 2.60 19.52
C MET A 355 0.81 1.22 19.85
N ARG A 356 1.49 0.15 19.57
CA ARG A 356 1.05 -1.24 19.80
C ARG A 356 2.15 -2.07 20.47
N ASP A 357 1.78 -3.21 21.04
CA ASP A 357 2.70 -4.20 21.61
C ASP A 357 3.63 -3.64 22.71
N ASN A 358 3.15 -2.63 23.44
CA ASN A 358 3.95 -1.90 24.45
C ASN A 358 4.59 -2.81 25.48
N ASP A 359 3.87 -3.84 25.99
CA ASP A 359 4.40 -4.74 27.02
C ASP A 359 5.58 -5.58 26.49
N GLU A 360 5.46 -6.10 25.26
CA GLU A 360 6.55 -6.84 24.62
C GLU A 360 7.76 -5.93 24.37
N ILE A 361 7.53 -4.72 23.87
CA ILE A 361 8.59 -3.74 23.61
C ILE A 361 9.29 -3.35 24.91
N ILE A 362 8.55 -3.06 25.98
CA ILE A 362 9.13 -2.73 27.30
C ILE A 362 10.02 -3.87 27.80
N GLN A 363 9.57 -5.13 27.73
CA GLN A 363 10.37 -6.29 28.14
C GLN A 363 11.64 -6.42 27.31
N ASN A 364 11.55 -6.21 26.00
CA ASN A 364 12.71 -6.22 25.12
C ASN A 364 13.71 -5.10 25.46
N LEU A 365 13.23 -3.88 25.72
CA LEU A 365 14.07 -2.75 26.11
C LEU A 365 14.78 -3.02 27.45
N ILE A 366 14.06 -3.58 28.44
CA ILE A 366 14.65 -3.96 29.73
C ILE A 366 15.72 -5.06 29.52
N SER A 367 15.42 -6.07 28.70
CA SER A 367 16.38 -7.14 28.41
C SER A 367 17.64 -6.64 27.70
N CYS A 368 17.53 -5.52 26.94
CA CYS A 368 18.62 -4.85 26.26
C CYS A 368 19.37 -3.82 27.13
N GLY A 369 19.06 -3.73 28.43
CA GLY A 369 19.81 -2.96 29.41
C GLY A 369 19.24 -1.59 29.77
N TYR A 370 18.04 -1.22 29.30
CA TYR A 370 17.37 0.01 29.76
C TYR A 370 16.75 -0.21 31.16
N SER A 371 16.93 0.76 32.06
CA SER A 371 16.18 0.78 33.32
C SER A 371 14.70 1.06 33.03
N LYS A 372 13.81 0.37 33.75
CA LYS A 372 12.36 0.61 33.63
C LYS A 372 12.00 2.09 33.84
N ASN A 373 12.71 2.78 34.72
CA ASN A 373 12.49 4.20 35.02
C ASN A 373 12.92 5.15 33.88
N ASN A 374 13.70 4.65 32.93
CA ASN A 374 14.19 5.39 31.78
C ASN A 374 13.37 5.08 30.49
N ILE A 375 12.37 4.23 30.58
CA ILE A 375 11.50 3.87 29.44
C ILE A 375 10.20 4.66 29.54
N PHE A 376 9.97 5.52 28.58
CA PHE A 376 8.73 6.30 28.46
C PHE A 376 7.91 5.80 27.29
N LEU A 377 6.62 5.60 27.53
CA LEU A 377 5.67 5.38 26.44
C LEU A 377 5.17 6.74 25.92
N LEU A 378 4.97 6.84 24.64
CA LEU A 378 4.49 8.07 24.03
C LEU A 378 3.20 8.59 24.71
N GLN A 379 2.28 7.69 25.03
CA GLN A 379 1.00 8.04 25.69
C GLN A 379 1.17 8.68 27.07
N ASP A 380 2.29 8.40 27.75
CA ASP A 380 2.59 8.90 29.10
C ASP A 380 3.53 10.11 29.06
N LEU A 381 3.97 10.53 27.87
CA LEU A 381 4.95 11.59 27.69
C LEU A 381 4.35 13.00 27.76
N PHE A 382 3.06 13.12 27.56
CA PHE A 382 2.36 14.41 27.52
C PHE A 382 1.43 14.60 28.72
N LYS A 383 1.21 15.86 29.12
CA LYS A 383 0.27 16.20 30.18
C LYS A 383 -1.11 15.65 29.80
N LYS A 384 -1.78 15.02 30.76
CA LYS A 384 -3.20 14.71 30.55
C LYS A 384 -3.93 16.06 30.53
N GLY A 385 -4.55 16.40 29.41
CA GLY A 385 -5.44 17.54 29.34
C GLY A 385 -6.52 17.42 30.44
N GLU A 386 -6.75 18.48 31.16
CA GLU A 386 -7.83 18.59 32.13
C GLU A 386 -9.20 18.48 31.48
#